data_eb4c0b6304d2f440ac982c299695f10d
#
_entry.id   eb4c0b6304d2f440ac982c299695f10d
#
_cell.length_a   1.000
_cell.length_b   1.000
_cell.length_c   1.000
_cell.angle_alpha   90.00
_cell.angle_beta   90.00
_cell.angle_gamma   90.00
#
_symmetry.space_group_name_H-M   'P 1'
#
loop_
_entity.id
_entity.type
_entity.pdbx_description
1 polymer ?
#
loop_
_entity_poly.entity_id
_entity_poly.type
_entity_poly.pdbx_seq_one_letter_code
_entity_poly.pdbx_strand_id
1 'polypeptide(L)'
;MRKGYLGIDIGSISTKAVVIDENHKVVASSYIWTEGNPTEAVRKLMKLIQNELPKDYEIHGIGTTGSARKLIGLLMNANVVKNEITAHAKGTLSRYPDARTILEIGGQDSKIILLSNGRLVDYAMNTLCAAGTGSFLSSQAKRLGIDINEFGKMALRSKNPVKIAARCTVFAESDLIHKAQIGYAKEDIVAGLCRSIVLNYLNNVGKGKKIVGPVIFQGGVSKNIGVVKQFEEILGMPVIVDPDSHLMGAIGIAELAMREKSDQVFSLDMRDVLFETIGRECKKCPNHCEVLNIYKNHTLVDTWGNKCEAGLRE
;
A
#
# COMPACT_ATOMS: atom_id res chain seq x y z
N MET A 1 4.93 17.57 -26.74
CA MET A 1 4.54 17.21 -25.37
C MET A 1 5.38 16.02 -24.93
N ARG A 2 5.83 15.98 -23.65
CA ARG A 2 6.52 14.84 -23.07
C ARG A 2 5.49 13.81 -22.60
N LYS A 3 5.84 12.54 -22.67
CA LYS A 3 4.93 11.46 -22.24
C LYS A 3 5.07 11.20 -20.75
N GLY A 4 3.94 11.14 -20.07
CA GLY A 4 3.82 10.73 -18.67
C GLY A 4 3.01 9.44 -18.55
N TYR A 5 3.29 8.65 -17.52
CA TYR A 5 2.57 7.41 -17.22
C TYR A 5 2.13 7.46 -15.77
N LEU A 6 0.82 7.38 -15.58
CA LEU A 6 0.20 7.51 -14.27
C LEU A 6 0.03 6.14 -13.62
N GLY A 7 0.52 5.99 -12.41
CA GLY A 7 0.22 4.85 -11.54
C GLY A 7 -0.58 5.29 -10.33
N ILE A 8 -1.67 4.58 -10.05
CA ILE A 8 -2.54 4.82 -8.89
C ILE A 8 -2.56 3.56 -8.02
N ASP A 9 -2.17 3.71 -6.76
CA ASP A 9 -2.26 2.66 -5.73
C ASP A 9 -3.35 3.04 -4.73
N ILE A 10 -4.47 2.32 -4.76
CA ILE A 10 -5.66 2.60 -3.95
C ILE A 10 -5.77 1.57 -2.84
N GLY A 11 -5.21 1.89 -1.69
CA GLY A 11 -5.37 1.11 -0.48
C GLY A 11 -6.57 1.53 0.36
N SER A 12 -6.94 0.69 1.33
CA SER A 12 -8.06 0.96 2.25
C SER A 12 -7.82 2.18 3.15
N ILE A 13 -6.56 2.44 3.52
CA ILE A 13 -6.17 3.57 4.40
C ILE A 13 -5.69 4.77 3.58
N SER A 14 -4.90 4.55 2.55
CA SER A 14 -4.27 5.63 1.79
C SER A 14 -4.29 5.34 0.30
N THR A 15 -4.45 6.42 -0.48
CA THR A 15 -4.42 6.41 -1.94
C THR A 15 -3.25 7.27 -2.42
N LYS A 16 -2.46 6.74 -3.36
CA LYS A 16 -1.27 7.40 -3.89
C LYS A 16 -1.33 7.43 -5.40
N ALA A 17 -0.79 8.47 -6.00
CA ALA A 17 -0.57 8.55 -7.44
C ALA A 17 0.84 9.05 -7.73
N VAL A 18 1.40 8.53 -8.80
CA VAL A 18 2.71 8.91 -9.31
C VAL A 18 2.62 9.03 -10.83
N VAL A 19 3.19 10.07 -11.39
CA VAL A 19 3.47 10.17 -12.82
C VAL A 19 4.97 9.99 -13.03
N ILE A 20 5.34 9.04 -13.87
CA ILE A 20 6.73 8.86 -14.31
C ILE A 20 6.88 9.29 -15.77
N ASP A 21 8.06 9.76 -16.14
CA ASP A 21 8.42 10.03 -17.54
C ASP A 21 9.04 8.80 -18.23
N GLU A 22 9.40 8.93 -19.50
CA GLU A 22 10.06 7.88 -20.29
C GLU A 22 11.45 7.48 -19.76
N ASN A 23 12.04 8.30 -18.88
CA ASN A 23 13.31 8.02 -18.22
C ASN A 23 13.10 7.43 -16.81
N HIS A 24 11.92 6.92 -16.49
CA HIS A 24 11.54 6.37 -15.19
C HIS A 24 11.60 7.37 -14.01
N LYS A 25 11.70 8.66 -14.30
CA LYS A 25 11.76 9.70 -13.26
C LYS A 25 10.36 10.08 -12.82
N VAL A 26 10.14 10.18 -11.50
CA VAL A 26 8.92 10.73 -10.94
C VAL A 26 8.88 12.23 -11.22
N VAL A 27 7.82 12.69 -11.91
CA VAL A 27 7.61 14.09 -12.30
C VAL A 27 6.44 14.75 -11.56
N ALA A 28 5.54 13.95 -11.01
CA ALA A 28 4.50 14.40 -10.09
C ALA A 28 4.12 13.23 -9.17
N SER A 29 3.79 13.52 -7.91
CA SER A 29 3.33 12.50 -6.97
C SER A 29 2.41 13.09 -5.92
N SER A 30 1.47 12.31 -5.43
CA SER A 30 0.62 12.74 -4.33
C SER A 30 0.16 11.57 -3.48
N TYR A 31 -0.05 11.83 -2.19
CA TYR A 31 -0.47 10.86 -1.20
C TYR A 31 -1.56 11.46 -0.33
N ILE A 32 -2.70 10.77 -0.21
CA ILE A 32 -3.83 11.19 0.64
C ILE A 32 -4.43 10.02 1.40
N TRP A 33 -5.23 10.31 2.42
CA TRP A 33 -6.04 9.30 3.11
C TRP A 33 -7.26 8.92 2.25
N THR A 34 -7.61 7.64 2.21
CA THR A 34 -8.75 7.13 1.44
C THR A 34 -10.08 7.43 2.11
N GLU A 35 -10.10 7.52 3.45
CA GLU A 35 -11.29 7.88 4.26
C GLU A 35 -12.54 7.04 3.93
N GLY A 36 -12.36 5.76 3.57
CA GLY A 36 -13.46 4.85 3.23
C GLY A 36 -14.14 5.12 1.87
N ASN A 37 -13.73 6.16 1.14
CA ASN A 37 -14.30 6.51 -0.16
C ASN A 37 -13.21 6.59 -1.25
N PRO A 38 -12.86 5.46 -1.88
CA PRO A 38 -11.79 5.42 -2.88
C PRO A 38 -12.06 6.28 -4.11
N THR A 39 -13.32 6.43 -4.51
CA THR A 39 -13.70 7.24 -5.68
C THR A 39 -13.44 8.73 -5.42
N GLU A 40 -13.87 9.23 -4.28
CA GLU A 40 -13.64 10.62 -3.90
C GLU A 40 -12.16 10.89 -3.62
N ALA A 41 -11.45 9.93 -3.00
CA ALA A 41 -10.01 10.03 -2.82
C ALA A 41 -9.28 10.18 -4.15
N VAL A 42 -9.63 9.37 -5.16
CA VAL A 42 -9.01 9.50 -6.49
C VAL A 42 -9.38 10.83 -7.17
N ARG A 43 -10.62 11.34 -7.03
CA ARG A 43 -10.98 12.67 -7.54
C ARG A 43 -10.11 13.79 -6.95
N LYS A 44 -9.91 13.77 -5.63
CA LYS A 44 -9.02 14.72 -4.94
C LYS A 44 -7.59 14.56 -5.43
N LEU A 45 -7.12 13.32 -5.52
CA LEU A 45 -5.77 12.97 -5.93
C LEU A 45 -5.46 13.44 -7.35
N MET A 46 -6.38 13.25 -8.31
CA MET A 46 -6.20 13.72 -9.69
C MET A 46 -6.09 15.24 -9.79
N LYS A 47 -6.83 15.99 -8.97
CA LYS A 47 -6.66 17.45 -8.91
C LYS A 47 -5.26 17.84 -8.40
N LEU A 48 -4.74 17.13 -7.40
CA LEU A 48 -3.40 17.40 -6.88
C LEU A 48 -2.34 17.08 -7.94
N ILE A 49 -2.45 15.94 -8.62
CA ILE A 49 -1.55 15.55 -9.70
C ILE A 49 -1.60 16.57 -10.87
N GLN A 50 -2.79 17.02 -11.27
CA GLN A 50 -2.93 18.06 -12.32
C GLN A 50 -2.23 19.36 -11.96
N ASN A 51 -2.25 19.75 -10.67
CA ASN A 51 -1.59 20.96 -10.21
C ASN A 51 -0.05 20.83 -10.16
N GLU A 52 0.45 19.63 -9.88
CA GLU A 52 1.89 19.36 -9.75
C GLU A 52 2.54 19.00 -11.09
N LEU A 53 1.79 18.36 -12.00
CA LEU A 53 2.30 17.91 -13.29
C LEU A 53 2.67 19.11 -14.19
N PRO A 54 3.89 19.18 -14.69
CA PRO A 54 4.28 20.25 -15.62
C PRO A 54 3.40 20.24 -16.87
N LYS A 55 3.04 21.43 -17.40
CA LYS A 55 2.08 21.62 -18.49
C LYS A 55 2.52 21.02 -19.83
N ASP A 56 3.77 20.69 -19.97
CA ASP A 56 4.35 20.09 -21.15
C ASP A 56 4.29 18.54 -21.15
N TYR A 57 3.58 17.94 -20.18
CA TYR A 57 3.33 16.50 -20.13
C TYR A 57 1.90 16.13 -20.56
N GLU A 58 1.79 15.02 -21.27
CA GLU A 58 0.55 14.30 -21.57
C GLU A 58 0.59 12.90 -21.00
N ILE A 59 -0.54 12.39 -20.51
CA ILE A 59 -0.63 11.04 -19.94
C ILE A 59 -0.91 10.04 -21.06
N HIS A 60 0.03 9.14 -21.31
CA HIS A 60 -0.03 8.09 -22.33
C HIS A 60 -0.30 6.69 -21.78
N GLY A 61 -0.48 6.55 -20.47
CA GLY A 61 -0.86 5.29 -19.83
C GLY A 61 -1.31 5.50 -18.41
N ILE A 62 -2.31 4.74 -17.98
CA ILE A 62 -2.82 4.72 -16.62
C ILE A 62 -2.80 3.30 -16.09
N GLY A 63 -2.15 3.09 -14.96
CA GLY A 63 -2.16 1.83 -14.23
C GLY A 63 -2.82 1.96 -12.86
N THR A 64 -3.57 0.95 -12.45
CA THR A 64 -4.19 0.90 -11.12
C THR A 64 -3.84 -0.37 -10.35
N THR A 65 -3.56 -0.22 -9.05
CA THR A 65 -3.26 -1.30 -8.12
C THR A 65 -3.89 -1.04 -6.75
N GLY A 66 -3.73 -1.95 -5.81
CA GLY A 66 -4.33 -1.84 -4.47
C GLY A 66 -5.70 -2.51 -4.37
N SER A 67 -6.39 -2.32 -3.24
CA SER A 67 -7.66 -2.98 -2.94
C SER A 67 -8.79 -2.57 -3.89
N ALA A 68 -8.91 -1.28 -4.24
CA ALA A 68 -9.95 -0.77 -5.13
C ALA A 68 -9.49 -0.65 -6.61
N ARG A 69 -8.41 -1.34 -7.01
CA ARG A 69 -7.82 -1.22 -8.36
C ARG A 69 -8.79 -1.44 -9.52
N LYS A 70 -9.72 -2.41 -9.41
CA LYS A 70 -10.68 -2.69 -10.48
C LYS A 70 -11.66 -1.54 -10.66
N LEU A 71 -12.23 -1.06 -9.55
CA LEU A 71 -13.17 0.04 -9.51
C LEU A 71 -12.56 1.30 -10.14
N ILE A 72 -11.38 1.67 -9.67
CA ILE A 72 -10.69 2.86 -10.15
C ILE A 72 -10.13 2.66 -11.56
N GLY A 73 -9.76 1.44 -11.92
CA GLY A 73 -9.38 1.10 -13.29
C GLY A 73 -10.48 1.39 -14.30
N LEU A 74 -11.73 1.00 -13.99
CA LEU A 74 -12.91 1.32 -14.79
C LEU A 74 -13.19 2.83 -14.83
N LEU A 75 -13.13 3.47 -13.67
CA LEU A 75 -13.37 4.91 -13.55
C LEU A 75 -12.40 5.73 -14.41
N MET A 76 -11.12 5.39 -14.39
CA MET A 76 -10.04 6.09 -15.08
C MET A 76 -9.79 5.58 -16.52
N ASN A 77 -10.52 4.57 -16.99
CA ASN A 77 -10.24 3.85 -18.23
C ASN A 77 -8.78 3.34 -18.29
N ALA A 78 -8.28 2.83 -17.17
CA ALA A 78 -6.88 2.41 -17.05
C ALA A 78 -6.56 1.26 -18.01
N ASN A 79 -5.46 1.40 -18.75
CA ASN A 79 -4.97 0.36 -19.65
C ASN A 79 -4.28 -0.80 -18.92
N VAL A 80 -3.89 -0.61 -17.64
CA VAL A 80 -3.28 -1.65 -16.82
C VAL A 80 -3.93 -1.72 -15.44
N VAL A 81 -4.42 -2.92 -15.08
CA VAL A 81 -4.93 -3.21 -13.73
C VAL A 81 -4.21 -4.44 -13.21
N LYS A 82 -3.37 -4.30 -12.18
CA LYS A 82 -2.60 -5.41 -11.58
C LYS A 82 -2.73 -5.40 -10.05
N ASN A 83 -2.48 -6.58 -9.45
CA ASN A 83 -2.41 -6.68 -7.99
C ASN A 83 -1.18 -5.95 -7.44
N GLU A 84 -1.22 -5.65 -6.16
CA GLU A 84 -0.17 -4.93 -5.45
C GLU A 84 1.16 -5.67 -5.34
N ILE A 85 1.15 -7.02 -5.28
CA ILE A 85 2.37 -7.82 -5.27
C ILE A 85 3.17 -7.58 -6.54
N THR A 86 2.51 -7.62 -7.70
CA THR A 86 3.13 -7.35 -9.01
C THR A 86 3.63 -5.91 -9.09
N ALA A 87 2.84 -4.96 -8.61
CA ALA A 87 3.21 -3.54 -8.64
C ALA A 87 4.43 -3.27 -7.76
N HIS A 88 4.44 -3.71 -6.49
CA HIS A 88 5.58 -3.55 -5.60
C HIS A 88 6.85 -4.22 -6.14
N ALA A 89 6.75 -5.45 -6.65
CA ALA A 89 7.89 -6.14 -7.26
C ALA A 89 8.44 -5.35 -8.47
N LYS A 90 7.57 -4.84 -9.34
CA LYS A 90 7.99 -4.07 -10.52
C LYS A 90 8.64 -2.74 -10.14
N GLY A 91 8.04 -1.97 -9.22
CA GLY A 91 8.60 -0.71 -8.74
C GLY A 91 9.97 -0.89 -8.07
N THR A 92 10.12 -1.97 -7.27
CA THR A 92 11.41 -2.30 -6.68
C THR A 92 12.46 -2.61 -7.73
N LEU A 93 12.15 -3.53 -8.65
CA LEU A 93 13.11 -3.98 -9.67
C LEU A 93 13.51 -2.91 -10.67
N SER A 94 12.70 -1.87 -10.86
CA SER A 94 13.08 -0.73 -11.72
C SER A 94 14.18 0.13 -11.09
N ARG A 95 14.27 0.18 -9.74
CA ARG A 95 15.25 0.98 -9.00
C ARG A 95 16.38 0.14 -8.38
N TYR A 96 16.07 -1.09 -8.01
CA TYR A 96 16.96 -2.05 -7.35
C TYR A 96 16.91 -3.38 -8.09
N PRO A 97 17.60 -3.51 -9.26
CA PRO A 97 17.52 -4.72 -10.09
C PRO A 97 17.98 -6.00 -9.38
N ASP A 98 18.88 -5.87 -8.41
CA ASP A 98 19.44 -6.97 -7.63
C ASP A 98 18.65 -7.29 -6.35
N ALA A 99 17.54 -6.62 -6.09
CA ALA A 99 16.71 -6.86 -4.92
C ALA A 99 16.28 -8.33 -4.82
N ARG A 100 16.34 -8.89 -3.61
CA ARG A 100 16.00 -10.29 -3.33
C ARG A 100 14.80 -10.43 -2.42
N THR A 101 14.60 -9.49 -1.51
CA THR A 101 13.48 -9.49 -0.58
C THR A 101 12.87 -8.09 -0.49
N ILE A 102 11.55 -8.03 -0.59
CA ILE A 102 10.78 -6.84 -0.29
C ILE A 102 10.01 -7.10 1.00
N LEU A 103 10.21 -6.25 1.98
CA LEU A 103 9.37 -6.14 3.16
C LEU A 103 8.40 -4.98 2.92
N GLU A 104 7.11 -5.20 3.08
CA GLU A 104 6.12 -4.13 2.94
C GLU A 104 5.20 -4.13 4.15
N ILE A 105 5.06 -2.96 4.77
CA ILE A 105 4.09 -2.73 5.85
C ILE A 105 3.27 -1.50 5.49
N GLY A 106 2.03 -1.77 5.12
CA GLY A 106 1.00 -0.78 4.82
C GLY A 106 0.24 -0.32 6.05
N GLY A 107 -0.90 0.36 5.81
CA GLY A 107 -1.80 0.81 6.87
C GLY A 107 -2.59 -0.32 7.53
N GLN A 108 -3.13 -1.25 6.74
CA GLN A 108 -3.98 -2.36 7.23
C GLN A 108 -3.44 -3.75 6.96
N ASP A 109 -2.49 -3.89 6.09
CA ASP A 109 -1.90 -5.16 5.72
C ASP A 109 -0.38 -5.10 5.72
N SER A 110 0.24 -6.25 5.58
CA SER A 110 1.68 -6.36 5.39
C SER A 110 2.01 -7.53 4.49
N LYS A 111 3.11 -7.43 3.75
CA LYS A 111 3.50 -8.40 2.74
C LYS A 111 4.99 -8.62 2.74
N ILE A 112 5.41 -9.85 2.46
CA ILE A 112 6.77 -10.18 2.07
C ILE A 112 6.76 -10.68 0.63
N ILE A 113 7.70 -10.22 -0.18
CA ILE A 113 7.84 -10.63 -1.57
C ILE A 113 9.27 -11.09 -1.78
N LEU A 114 9.44 -12.30 -2.26
CA LEU A 114 10.75 -12.88 -2.55
C LEU A 114 11.03 -12.85 -4.06
N LEU A 115 12.19 -12.38 -4.40
CA LEU A 115 12.65 -12.20 -5.77
C LEU A 115 13.86 -13.09 -6.07
N SER A 116 13.93 -13.58 -7.30
CA SER A 116 15.12 -14.29 -7.80
C SER A 116 15.30 -13.97 -9.27
N ASN A 117 16.52 -13.58 -9.66
CA ASN A 117 16.88 -13.25 -11.04
C ASN A 117 15.88 -12.25 -11.68
N GLY A 118 15.52 -11.19 -10.94
CA GLY A 118 14.59 -10.16 -11.39
C GLY A 118 13.14 -10.63 -11.55
N ARG A 119 12.75 -11.75 -10.93
CA ARG A 119 11.38 -12.31 -10.98
C ARG A 119 10.85 -12.59 -9.60
N LEU A 120 9.55 -12.41 -9.44
CA LEU A 120 8.82 -12.84 -8.25
C LEU A 120 8.79 -14.37 -8.21
N VAL A 121 9.23 -14.93 -7.07
CA VAL A 121 9.26 -16.40 -6.85
C VAL A 121 8.32 -16.85 -5.75
N ASP A 122 8.10 -16.01 -4.74
CA ASP A 122 7.18 -16.34 -3.63
C ASP A 122 6.73 -15.07 -2.92
N TYR A 123 5.61 -15.13 -2.21
CA TYR A 123 5.11 -14.05 -1.36
C TYR A 123 4.23 -14.59 -0.24
N ALA A 124 4.03 -13.76 0.78
CA ALA A 124 2.99 -13.96 1.78
C ALA A 124 2.37 -12.63 2.16
N MET A 125 1.12 -12.66 2.60
CA MET A 125 0.37 -11.48 3.02
C MET A 125 -0.30 -11.74 4.37
N ASN A 126 -0.32 -10.71 5.21
CA ASN A 126 -1.16 -10.62 6.39
C ASN A 126 -2.24 -9.57 6.15
N THR A 127 -3.48 -10.02 6.02
CA THR A 127 -4.66 -9.18 5.80
C THR A 127 -5.61 -9.18 6.99
N LEU A 128 -5.34 -9.97 8.03
CA LEU A 128 -6.25 -10.22 9.15
C LEU A 128 -5.76 -9.63 10.47
N CYS A 129 -4.44 -9.59 10.70
CA CYS A 129 -3.89 -9.19 11.99
C CYS A 129 -3.36 -7.75 11.96
N ALA A 130 -3.99 -6.85 12.69
CA ALA A 130 -3.58 -5.45 12.79
C ALA A 130 -2.20 -5.25 13.46
N ALA A 131 -1.72 -6.21 14.29
CA ALA A 131 -0.50 -6.08 15.08
C ALA A 131 0.78 -5.87 14.23
N GLY A 132 0.77 -6.28 12.97
CA GLY A 132 1.87 -6.10 12.02
C GLY A 132 1.64 -4.97 11.03
N THR A 133 0.90 -3.92 11.38
CA THR A 133 0.46 -2.88 10.45
C THR A 133 0.70 -1.46 10.95
N GLY A 134 0.69 -0.49 10.03
CA GLY A 134 0.86 0.93 10.35
C GLY A 134 -0.27 1.51 11.19
N SER A 135 -1.51 1.05 11.03
CA SER A 135 -2.65 1.50 11.82
C SER A 135 -2.46 1.18 13.32
N PHE A 136 -1.85 0.04 13.64
CA PHE A 136 -1.51 -0.28 15.02
C PHE A 136 -0.52 0.74 15.59
N LEU A 137 0.59 1.04 14.90
CA LEU A 137 1.55 2.03 15.36
C LEU A 137 0.92 3.42 15.52
N SER A 138 0.11 3.85 14.55
CA SER A 138 -0.58 5.14 14.61
C SER A 138 -1.55 5.23 15.80
N SER A 139 -2.27 4.14 16.11
CA SER A 139 -3.14 4.05 17.28
C SER A 139 -2.34 4.17 18.58
N GLN A 140 -1.20 3.48 18.70
CA GLN A 140 -0.38 3.55 19.91
C GLN A 140 0.33 4.91 20.04
N ALA A 141 0.77 5.52 18.95
CA ALA A 141 1.33 6.88 18.96
C ALA A 141 0.31 7.89 19.49
N LYS A 142 -0.93 7.84 18.97
CA LYS A 142 -2.04 8.68 19.47
C LYS A 142 -2.31 8.46 20.97
N ARG A 143 -2.33 7.22 21.43
CA ARG A 143 -2.54 6.85 22.85
C ARG A 143 -1.44 7.41 23.76
N LEU A 144 -0.20 7.40 23.32
CA LEU A 144 0.95 7.96 24.05
C LEU A 144 1.07 9.48 23.93
N GLY A 145 0.23 10.14 23.12
CA GLY A 145 0.34 11.58 22.83
C GLY A 145 1.61 11.92 22.05
N ILE A 146 2.03 11.07 21.11
CA ILE A 146 3.26 11.22 20.32
C ILE A 146 2.88 11.41 18.85
N ASP A 147 3.49 12.36 18.15
CA ASP A 147 3.39 12.45 16.70
C ASP A 147 4.04 11.21 16.07
N ILE A 148 3.31 10.56 15.16
CA ILE A 148 3.78 9.35 14.46
C ILE A 148 5.10 9.61 13.70
N ASN A 149 5.34 10.82 13.23
CA ASN A 149 6.57 11.20 12.55
C ASN A 149 7.79 11.27 13.49
N GLU A 150 7.56 11.49 14.78
CA GLU A 150 8.61 11.52 15.81
C GLU A 150 8.80 10.15 16.49
N PHE A 151 7.88 9.22 16.26
CA PHE A 151 7.84 7.91 16.91
C PHE A 151 9.14 7.11 16.71
N GLY A 152 9.62 7.04 15.47
CA GLY A 152 10.86 6.33 15.16
C GLY A 152 12.11 6.97 15.78
N LYS A 153 12.19 8.30 15.75
CA LYS A 153 13.29 9.05 16.39
C LYS A 153 13.30 8.85 17.91
N MET A 154 12.12 8.79 18.52
CA MET A 154 11.99 8.51 19.96
C MET A 154 12.46 7.09 20.26
N ALA A 155 12.12 6.09 19.46
CA ALA A 155 12.59 4.72 19.62
C ALA A 155 14.11 4.61 19.64
N LEU A 156 14.81 5.38 18.79
CA LEU A 156 16.27 5.37 18.73
C LEU A 156 16.97 5.98 19.98
N ARG A 157 16.25 6.74 20.80
CA ARG A 157 16.76 7.27 22.07
C ARG A 157 16.66 6.30 23.24
N SER A 158 15.95 5.18 23.03
CA SER A 158 15.79 4.14 24.07
C SER A 158 17.14 3.56 24.48
N LYS A 159 17.31 3.39 25.80
CA LYS A 159 18.48 2.74 26.40
C LYS A 159 18.16 1.31 26.86
N ASN A 160 16.90 1.03 27.14
CA ASN A 160 16.45 -0.27 27.65
C ASN A 160 15.06 -0.61 27.13
N PRO A 161 14.93 -1.03 25.86
CA PRO A 161 13.65 -1.35 25.23
C PRO A 161 12.85 -2.36 26.03
N VAL A 162 11.58 -2.05 26.35
CA VAL A 162 10.71 -2.96 27.09
C VAL A 162 10.20 -4.08 26.18
N LYS A 163 9.94 -5.24 26.78
CA LYS A 163 9.27 -6.34 26.07
C LYS A 163 7.79 -6.02 25.93
N ILE A 164 7.30 -6.03 24.70
CA ILE A 164 5.88 -5.88 24.31
C ILE A 164 5.48 -7.12 23.51
N ALA A 165 4.27 -7.64 23.77
CA ALA A 165 3.76 -8.81 23.07
C ALA A 165 3.71 -8.58 21.56
N ALA A 166 4.23 -9.56 20.80
CA ALA A 166 4.33 -9.52 19.34
C ALA A 166 3.30 -10.45 18.66
N ARG A 167 2.15 -10.69 19.27
CA ARG A 167 1.11 -11.59 18.75
C ARG A 167 -0.17 -10.85 18.40
N CYS A 168 -0.92 -10.42 19.37
CA CYS A 168 -2.20 -9.75 19.23
C CYS A 168 -2.09 -8.31 19.73
N THR A 169 -2.74 -7.36 19.04
CA THR A 169 -2.81 -5.94 19.42
C THR A 169 -3.32 -5.73 20.83
N VAL A 170 -4.30 -6.53 21.28
CA VAL A 170 -4.88 -6.44 22.64
C VAL A 170 -3.81 -6.67 23.70
N PHE A 171 -2.98 -7.70 23.54
CA PHE A 171 -1.89 -7.97 24.49
C PHE A 171 -0.78 -6.93 24.40
N ALA A 172 -0.41 -6.51 23.20
CA ALA A 172 0.58 -5.45 23.01
C ALA A 172 0.15 -4.14 23.67
N GLU A 173 -1.14 -3.81 23.57
CA GLU A 173 -1.74 -2.63 24.16
C GLU A 173 -1.81 -2.72 25.69
N SER A 174 -2.17 -3.89 26.22
CA SER A 174 -2.17 -4.16 27.68
C SER A 174 -0.76 -4.04 28.25
N ASP A 175 0.25 -4.60 27.56
CA ASP A 175 1.65 -4.47 27.97
C ASP A 175 2.10 -3.02 27.97
N LEU A 176 1.77 -2.26 26.90
CA LEU A 176 2.07 -0.84 26.81
C LEU A 176 1.52 -0.06 28.01
N ILE A 177 0.22 -0.24 28.30
CA ILE A 177 -0.46 0.46 29.39
C ILE A 177 0.20 0.10 30.74
N HIS A 178 0.42 -1.18 30.98
CA HIS A 178 1.08 -1.64 32.19
C HIS A 178 2.48 -1.03 32.35
N LYS A 179 3.30 -1.07 31.30
CA LYS A 179 4.65 -0.49 31.33
C LYS A 179 4.62 1.01 31.58
N ALA A 180 3.69 1.75 30.98
CA ALA A 180 3.52 3.17 31.24
C ALA A 180 3.13 3.46 32.70
N GLN A 181 2.21 2.66 33.28
CA GLN A 181 1.74 2.82 34.67
C GLN A 181 2.84 2.57 35.71
N ILE A 182 3.73 1.62 35.46
CA ILE A 182 4.86 1.32 36.38
C ILE A 182 6.09 2.17 36.13
N GLY A 183 5.98 3.21 35.27
CA GLY A 183 6.96 4.30 35.16
C GLY A 183 8.12 4.07 34.18
N TYR A 184 7.99 3.13 33.22
CA TYR A 184 8.98 3.02 32.14
C TYR A 184 9.03 4.28 31.28
N ALA A 185 10.22 4.65 30.82
CA ALA A 185 10.41 5.79 29.91
C ALA A 185 9.63 5.58 28.60
N LYS A 186 9.06 6.66 28.06
CA LYS A 186 8.30 6.60 26.80
C LYS A 186 9.17 6.07 25.66
N GLU A 187 10.43 6.44 25.60
CA GLU A 187 11.39 5.97 24.61
C GLU A 187 11.56 4.46 24.62
N ASP A 188 11.61 3.84 25.82
CA ASP A 188 11.76 2.40 25.99
C ASP A 188 10.50 1.65 25.58
N ILE A 189 9.32 2.24 25.84
CA ILE A 189 8.03 1.69 25.40
C ILE A 189 7.91 1.75 23.87
N VAL A 190 8.25 2.89 23.28
CA VAL A 190 8.21 3.12 21.82
C VAL A 190 9.16 2.17 21.09
N ALA A 191 10.37 1.97 21.60
CA ALA A 191 11.32 1.01 21.06
C ALA A 191 10.80 -0.43 21.15
N GLY A 192 10.17 -0.77 22.26
CA GLY A 192 9.50 -2.06 22.44
C GLY A 192 8.37 -2.30 21.44
N LEU A 193 7.58 -1.26 21.12
CA LEU A 193 6.54 -1.31 20.09
C LEU A 193 7.13 -1.49 18.68
N CYS A 194 8.19 -0.76 18.33
CA CYS A 194 8.89 -0.96 17.05
C CYS A 194 9.42 -2.39 16.91
N ARG A 195 9.96 -2.97 17.99
CA ARG A 195 10.41 -4.37 18.00
C ARG A 195 9.24 -5.34 17.88
N SER A 196 8.14 -5.08 18.58
CA SER A 196 6.95 -5.92 18.58
C SER A 196 6.34 -6.05 17.17
N ILE A 197 6.23 -4.94 16.42
CA ILE A 197 5.68 -4.99 15.04
C ILE A 197 6.58 -5.81 14.10
N VAL A 198 7.90 -5.68 14.22
CA VAL A 198 8.85 -6.44 13.40
C VAL A 198 8.77 -7.94 13.72
N LEU A 199 8.73 -8.31 14.99
CA LEU A 199 8.58 -9.71 15.40
C LEU A 199 7.22 -10.27 14.96
N ASN A 200 6.14 -9.50 15.07
CA ASN A 200 4.83 -9.91 14.57
C ASN A 200 4.87 -10.15 13.05
N TYR A 201 5.44 -9.21 12.30
CA TYR A 201 5.60 -9.32 10.86
C TYR A 201 6.38 -10.59 10.47
N LEU A 202 7.54 -10.82 11.07
CA LEU A 202 8.37 -11.99 10.75
C LEU A 202 7.70 -13.31 11.15
N ASN A 203 6.94 -13.34 12.24
CA ASN A 203 6.22 -14.52 12.68
C ASN A 203 4.98 -14.84 11.83
N ASN A 204 4.40 -13.85 11.16
CA ASN A 204 3.23 -14.03 10.29
C ASN A 204 3.64 -14.22 8.83
N VAL A 205 4.13 -13.17 8.18
CA VAL A 205 4.44 -13.23 6.74
C VAL A 205 5.85 -13.73 6.44
N GLY A 206 6.79 -13.56 7.38
CA GLY A 206 8.17 -14.04 7.27
C GLY A 206 8.35 -15.51 7.61
N LYS A 207 7.36 -16.15 8.25
CA LYS A 207 7.48 -17.52 8.72
C LYS A 207 7.74 -18.51 7.57
N GLY A 208 8.82 -19.25 7.66
CA GLY A 208 9.23 -20.21 6.64
C GLY A 208 9.81 -19.60 5.36
N LYS A 209 9.96 -18.27 5.30
CA LYS A 209 10.54 -17.56 4.16
C LYS A 209 12.05 -17.39 4.35
N LYS A 210 12.80 -17.62 3.29
CA LYS A 210 14.26 -17.36 3.28
C LYS A 210 14.50 -15.90 2.87
N ILE A 211 14.68 -15.03 3.88
CA ILE A 211 15.00 -13.62 3.68
C ILE A 211 16.48 -13.50 3.30
N VAL A 212 16.76 -12.92 2.15
CA VAL A 212 18.11 -12.72 1.61
C VAL A 212 18.26 -11.30 1.09
N GLY A 213 19.42 -10.71 1.29
CA GLY A 213 19.74 -9.37 0.79
C GLY A 213 20.06 -9.33 -0.70
N PRO A 214 19.92 -8.18 -1.34
CA PRO A 214 19.45 -6.90 -0.80
C PRO A 214 17.99 -6.92 -0.37
N VAL A 215 17.72 -6.38 0.83
CA VAL A 215 16.37 -6.27 1.41
C VAL A 215 15.87 -4.85 1.25
N ILE A 216 14.71 -4.67 0.62
CA ILE A 216 14.09 -3.37 0.40
C ILE A 216 12.84 -3.26 1.27
N PHE A 217 12.74 -2.23 2.12
CA PHE A 217 11.58 -1.99 2.96
C PHE A 217 10.70 -0.89 2.39
N GLN A 218 9.40 -1.17 2.26
CA GLN A 218 8.40 -0.34 1.60
C GLN A 218 7.13 -0.16 2.45
N GLY A 219 6.19 0.63 1.94
CA GLY A 219 4.96 0.97 2.63
C GLY A 219 5.14 2.15 3.58
N GLY A 220 4.04 2.65 4.15
CA GLY A 220 4.06 3.84 5.01
C GLY A 220 4.95 3.68 6.25
N VAL A 221 5.04 2.47 6.79
CA VAL A 221 5.83 2.17 8.00
C VAL A 221 7.34 2.21 7.74
N SER A 222 7.80 2.10 6.50
CA SER A 222 9.22 2.20 6.15
C SER A 222 9.83 3.59 6.48
N LYS A 223 8.99 4.61 6.63
CA LYS A 223 9.43 5.95 7.10
C LYS A 223 9.78 5.97 8.60
N ASN A 224 9.41 4.95 9.36
CA ASN A 224 9.72 4.83 10.77
C ASN A 224 11.12 4.23 10.98
N ILE A 225 12.11 5.09 11.24
CA ILE A 225 13.52 4.68 11.41
C ILE A 225 13.74 3.72 12.59
N GLY A 226 12.88 3.74 13.60
CA GLY A 226 12.92 2.79 14.70
C GLY A 226 12.54 1.38 14.27
N VAL A 227 11.55 1.24 13.36
CA VAL A 227 11.16 -0.05 12.77
C VAL A 227 12.24 -0.55 11.83
N VAL A 228 12.83 0.32 11.00
CA VAL A 228 13.97 -0.02 10.11
C VAL A 228 15.11 -0.61 10.95
N LYS A 229 15.50 0.09 12.00
CA LYS A 229 16.57 -0.36 12.92
C LYS A 229 16.28 -1.73 13.53
N GLN A 230 15.03 -1.99 13.92
CA GLN A 230 14.65 -3.29 14.48
C GLN A 230 14.67 -4.41 13.43
N PHE A 231 14.33 -4.12 12.16
CA PHE A 231 14.53 -5.10 11.08
C PHE A 231 16.00 -5.42 10.89
N GLU A 232 16.88 -4.42 10.83
CA GLU A 232 18.33 -4.64 10.67
C GLU A 232 18.92 -5.46 11.81
N GLU A 233 18.55 -5.16 13.06
CA GLU A 233 19.03 -5.89 14.24
C GLU A 233 18.56 -7.35 14.25
N ILE A 234 17.30 -7.61 13.91
CA ILE A 234 16.73 -8.96 13.97
C ILE A 234 17.18 -9.81 12.79
N LEU A 235 17.30 -9.22 11.60
CA LEU A 235 17.74 -9.91 10.39
C LEU A 235 19.27 -10.05 10.30
N GLY A 236 20.03 -9.25 11.05
CA GLY A 236 21.49 -9.21 11.00
C GLY A 236 22.06 -8.73 9.66
N MET A 237 21.28 -7.93 8.92
CA MET A 237 21.68 -7.40 7.61
C MET A 237 21.07 -6.01 7.35
N PRO A 238 21.68 -5.19 6.46
CA PRO A 238 21.15 -3.89 6.09
C PRO A 238 19.78 -3.99 5.44
N VAL A 239 18.93 -2.98 5.73
CA VAL A 239 17.59 -2.82 5.14
C VAL A 239 17.54 -1.48 4.40
N ILE A 240 17.36 -1.53 3.10
CA ILE A 240 17.34 -0.35 2.24
C ILE A 240 15.93 0.25 2.24
N VAL A 241 15.84 1.55 2.48
CA VAL A 241 14.60 2.33 2.38
C VAL A 241 14.77 3.38 1.29
N ASP A 242 14.00 3.24 0.22
CA ASP A 242 13.96 4.23 -0.87
C ASP A 242 13.30 5.53 -0.38
N PRO A 243 13.73 6.73 -0.81
CA PRO A 243 13.03 7.98 -0.52
C PRO A 243 11.53 7.94 -0.84
N ASP A 244 11.14 7.24 -1.93
CA ASP A 244 9.77 7.05 -2.37
C ASP A 244 9.18 5.69 -1.94
N SER A 245 9.73 5.05 -0.91
CA SER A 245 9.33 3.73 -0.42
C SER A 245 7.82 3.57 -0.18
N HIS A 246 7.14 4.65 0.18
CA HIS A 246 5.70 4.71 0.42
C HIS A 246 4.87 4.84 -0.88
N LEU A 247 5.51 5.15 -2.01
CA LEU A 247 4.90 5.30 -3.35
C LEU A 247 5.21 4.11 -4.27
N MET A 248 5.97 3.13 -3.80
CA MET A 248 6.54 2.08 -4.65
C MET A 248 5.48 1.25 -5.40
N GLY A 249 4.31 1.03 -4.80
CA GLY A 249 3.17 0.40 -5.50
C GLY A 249 2.68 1.24 -6.68
N ALA A 250 2.55 2.56 -6.50
CA ALA A 250 2.14 3.47 -7.55
C ALA A 250 3.21 3.61 -8.65
N ILE A 251 4.50 3.67 -8.26
CA ILE A 251 5.62 3.67 -9.22
C ILE A 251 5.59 2.39 -10.06
N GLY A 252 5.45 1.23 -9.43
CA GLY A 252 5.47 -0.05 -10.13
C GLY A 252 4.30 -0.23 -11.10
N ILE A 253 3.11 0.27 -10.77
CA ILE A 253 1.99 0.20 -11.71
C ILE A 253 2.11 1.23 -12.83
N ALA A 254 2.73 2.39 -12.60
CA ALA A 254 3.10 3.35 -13.65
C ALA A 254 4.11 2.74 -14.64
N GLU A 255 5.12 2.04 -14.12
CA GLU A 255 6.09 1.27 -14.91
C GLU A 255 5.44 0.20 -15.79
N LEU A 256 4.40 -0.44 -15.29
CA LEU A 256 3.63 -1.40 -16.08
C LEU A 256 2.79 -0.71 -17.14
N ALA A 257 2.16 0.43 -16.83
CA ALA A 257 1.40 1.23 -17.79
C ALA A 257 2.30 1.75 -18.92
N MET A 258 3.53 2.14 -18.62
CA MET A 258 4.51 2.57 -19.64
C MET A 258 4.91 1.45 -20.61
N ARG A 259 4.91 0.19 -20.14
CA ARG A 259 5.23 -0.97 -21.00
C ARG A 259 4.11 -1.32 -21.99
N GLU A 260 2.86 -1.07 -21.61
CA GLU A 260 1.69 -1.28 -22.44
C GLU A 260 1.56 -0.07 -23.37
N LYS A 261 2.16 -0.18 -24.55
CA LYS A 261 2.13 0.89 -25.56
C LYS A 261 0.68 1.26 -25.88
N SER A 262 0.34 2.52 -25.70
CA SER A 262 -0.93 3.10 -26.09
C SER A 262 -0.68 4.41 -26.81
N ASP A 263 -1.35 4.59 -27.94
CA ASP A 263 -1.36 5.88 -28.64
C ASP A 263 -2.42 6.85 -28.10
N GLN A 264 -3.20 6.38 -27.11
CA GLN A 264 -4.24 7.16 -26.46
C GLN A 264 -3.63 8.15 -25.49
N VAL A 265 -4.13 9.40 -25.53
CA VAL A 265 -3.90 10.39 -24.47
C VAL A 265 -5.06 10.30 -23.47
N PHE A 266 -4.72 10.15 -22.19
CA PHE A 266 -5.69 10.00 -21.12
C PHE A 266 -5.95 11.33 -20.43
N SER A 267 -7.23 11.62 -20.16
CA SER A 267 -7.62 12.76 -19.34
C SER A 267 -7.55 12.43 -17.86
N LEU A 268 -7.03 13.36 -17.08
CA LEU A 268 -7.08 13.33 -15.61
C LEU A 268 -8.32 14.06 -15.05
N ASP A 269 -9.15 14.63 -15.93
CA ASP A 269 -10.37 15.32 -15.52
C ASP A 269 -11.46 14.31 -15.20
N MET A 270 -11.95 14.38 -13.95
CA MET A 270 -13.00 13.49 -13.45
C MET A 270 -14.26 14.24 -13.03
N ARG A 271 -14.42 15.52 -13.43
CA ARG A 271 -15.55 16.35 -12.97
C ARG A 271 -16.88 15.80 -13.41
N ASP A 272 -16.99 15.34 -14.65
CA ASP A 272 -18.24 14.91 -15.27
C ASP A 272 -18.45 13.39 -15.25
N VAL A 273 -17.63 12.66 -14.48
CA VAL A 273 -17.77 11.21 -14.37
C VAL A 273 -18.72 10.89 -13.22
N LEU A 274 -19.94 10.51 -13.56
CA LEU A 274 -20.90 9.93 -12.62
C LEU A 274 -20.61 8.46 -12.45
N PHE A 275 -20.54 8.01 -11.19
CA PHE A 275 -20.25 6.64 -10.86
C PHE A 275 -21.18 6.16 -9.75
N GLU A 276 -21.88 5.06 -10.01
CA GLU A 276 -22.84 4.47 -9.08
C GLU A 276 -22.57 2.97 -8.93
N THR A 277 -22.71 2.48 -7.71
CA THR A 277 -22.66 1.05 -7.40
C THR A 277 -24.01 0.65 -6.79
N ILE A 278 -24.70 -0.31 -7.42
CA ILE A 278 -25.97 -0.83 -6.95
C ILE A 278 -25.78 -2.29 -6.56
N GLY A 279 -25.91 -2.57 -5.26
CA GLY A 279 -25.90 -3.92 -4.72
C GLY A 279 -27.24 -4.60 -4.87
N ARG A 280 -27.24 -5.88 -5.27
CA ARG A 280 -28.43 -6.75 -5.29
C ARG A 280 -28.08 -8.16 -4.85
N GLU A 281 -29.03 -8.84 -4.25
CA GLU A 281 -28.91 -10.26 -3.95
C GLU A 281 -29.37 -11.10 -5.17
N CYS A 282 -28.52 -12.01 -5.63
CA CYS A 282 -28.86 -12.99 -6.65
C CYS A 282 -29.68 -14.14 -6.03
N LYS A 283 -30.94 -14.30 -6.44
CA LYS A 283 -31.89 -15.33 -5.92
C LYS A 283 -31.95 -16.57 -6.79
N LYS A 284 -31.01 -16.77 -7.73
CA LYS A 284 -31.11 -17.87 -8.75
C LYS A 284 -30.60 -19.22 -8.22
N CYS A 285 -29.94 -19.28 -7.06
CA CYS A 285 -29.50 -20.52 -6.42
C CYS A 285 -29.26 -20.29 -4.91
N PRO A 286 -29.02 -21.35 -4.11
CA PRO A 286 -28.81 -21.24 -2.67
C PRO A 286 -27.57 -20.42 -2.22
N ASN A 287 -26.68 -20.04 -3.15
CA ASN A 287 -25.51 -19.22 -2.81
C ASN A 287 -25.86 -17.77 -2.45
N HIS A 288 -27.03 -17.27 -2.89
CA HIS A 288 -27.49 -15.91 -2.58
C HIS A 288 -26.39 -14.86 -2.74
N CYS A 289 -25.65 -14.90 -3.86
CA CYS A 289 -24.52 -13.99 -4.10
C CYS A 289 -24.94 -12.53 -3.98
N GLU A 290 -24.20 -11.73 -3.24
CA GLU A 290 -24.29 -10.29 -3.30
C GLU A 290 -23.60 -9.82 -4.58
N VAL A 291 -24.38 -9.26 -5.51
CA VAL A 291 -23.92 -8.81 -6.82
C VAL A 291 -23.91 -7.31 -6.85
N LEU A 292 -22.78 -6.73 -7.23
CA LEU A 292 -22.59 -5.29 -7.37
C LEU A 292 -22.58 -4.92 -8.85
N ASN A 293 -23.60 -4.21 -9.29
CA ASN A 293 -23.66 -3.61 -10.61
C ASN A 293 -22.97 -2.24 -10.57
N ILE A 294 -22.06 -2.01 -11.51
CA ILE A 294 -21.24 -0.81 -11.57
C ILE A 294 -21.65 0.01 -12.79
N TYR A 295 -22.11 1.22 -12.55
CA TYR A 295 -22.54 2.14 -13.59
C TYR A 295 -21.58 3.32 -13.71
N LYS A 296 -21.28 3.70 -14.94
CA LYS A 296 -20.53 4.89 -15.30
C LYS A 296 -21.40 5.71 -16.26
N ASN A 297 -21.73 6.95 -15.89
CA ASN A 297 -22.63 7.81 -16.66
C ASN A 297 -23.94 7.07 -17.04
N HIS A 298 -24.58 6.44 -16.03
CA HIS A 298 -25.80 5.65 -16.16
C HIS A 298 -25.73 4.41 -17.05
N THR A 299 -24.54 4.06 -17.53
CA THR A 299 -24.32 2.84 -18.32
C THR A 299 -23.68 1.77 -17.44
N LEU A 300 -24.23 0.54 -17.44
CA LEU A 300 -23.63 -0.61 -16.75
C LEU A 300 -22.30 -0.94 -17.43
N VAL A 301 -21.20 -0.84 -16.68
CA VAL A 301 -19.84 -1.09 -17.17
C VAL A 301 -19.24 -2.39 -16.66
N ASP A 302 -19.69 -2.86 -15.47
CA ASP A 302 -19.23 -4.14 -14.94
C ASP A 302 -20.18 -4.69 -13.87
N THR A 303 -20.05 -5.98 -13.54
CA THR A 303 -20.81 -6.66 -12.49
C THR A 303 -19.88 -7.56 -11.69
N TRP A 304 -19.84 -7.37 -10.36
CA TRP A 304 -18.98 -8.13 -9.47
C TRP A 304 -19.76 -8.93 -8.42
N GLY A 305 -19.06 -9.86 -7.75
CA GLY A 305 -19.62 -10.67 -6.67
C GLY A 305 -20.39 -11.92 -7.12
N ASN A 306 -20.70 -12.03 -8.40
CA ASN A 306 -21.30 -13.24 -8.98
C ASN A 306 -20.31 -14.41 -8.96
N LYS A 307 -20.78 -15.60 -8.54
CA LYS A 307 -19.99 -16.85 -8.59
C LYS A 307 -20.21 -17.67 -9.87
N CYS A 308 -21.16 -17.27 -10.69
CA CYS A 308 -21.49 -17.92 -11.97
C CYS A 308 -22.15 -16.90 -12.93
N GLU A 309 -22.25 -17.25 -14.20
CA GLU A 309 -22.85 -16.40 -15.24
C GLU A 309 -24.33 -16.07 -14.98
N ALA A 310 -25.05 -16.92 -14.25
CA ALA A 310 -26.46 -16.67 -13.92
C ALA A 310 -26.64 -15.38 -13.06
N GLY A 311 -25.61 -14.98 -12.30
CA GLY A 311 -25.62 -13.73 -11.56
C GLY A 311 -25.44 -12.47 -12.41
N LEU A 312 -24.98 -12.61 -13.66
CA LEU A 312 -24.81 -11.50 -14.62
C LEU A 312 -26.09 -11.16 -15.36
N ARG A 313 -27.05 -12.10 -15.42
CA ARG A 313 -28.31 -11.96 -16.14
C ARG A 313 -29.41 -11.56 -15.16
N GLU A 314 -30.06 -10.46 -15.41
CA GLU A 314 -31.35 -10.13 -14.81
C GLU A 314 -32.47 -10.91 -15.49
#